data_074eab00c68f50237fc79374d8415d37
#
_entry.id   074eab00c68f50237fc79374d8415d37
#
_cell.length_a   1.000
_cell.length_b   1.000
_cell.length_c   1.000
_cell.angle_alpha   90.00
_cell.angle_beta   90.00
_cell.angle_gamma   90.00
#
_symmetry.space_group_name_H-M   'P 1'
#
loop_
_entity.id
_entity.type
_entity.pdbx_description
1 polymer ?
#
loop_
_entity_poly.entity_id
_entity_poly.type
_entity_poly.pdbx_seq_one_letter_code
_entity_poly.pdbx_strand_id
1 'polypeptide(L)'
;MISKYQKIVEDAFKKEDRVCSYEVDGNKVYVKKREKQKKVRHIFQEVLQKITREPMLIPSVLSASENEILFESNKIKELEKQGINVPHILEVTEKYFIMSDTGESLKDYVNDQIEKQKINDKYEQDVFKEGYVQRAIDMLIKLHNTGNAQ
;
A
#
# COMPACT_ATOMS: atom_id res chain seq x y z
N MET A 1 -21.49 14.17 -13.95
CA MET A 1 -22.01 13.26 -12.91
C MET A 1 -21.13 13.40 -11.67
N ILE A 2 -21.71 13.77 -10.54
CA ILE A 2 -20.96 13.95 -9.29
C ILE A 2 -20.61 12.55 -8.77
N SER A 3 -19.31 12.25 -8.60
CA SER A 3 -18.90 10.97 -8.03
C SER A 3 -19.47 10.82 -6.60
N LYS A 4 -19.96 9.63 -6.26
CA LYS A 4 -20.44 9.35 -4.89
C LYS A 4 -19.35 9.56 -3.83
N TYR A 5 -18.09 9.58 -4.25
CA TYR A 5 -16.93 9.80 -3.41
C TYR A 5 -16.50 11.27 -3.27
N GLN A 6 -17.14 12.20 -3.95
CA GLN A 6 -16.68 13.60 -3.98
C GLN A 6 -16.52 14.21 -2.59
N LYS A 7 -17.49 14.00 -1.69
CA LYS A 7 -17.44 14.57 -0.33
C LYS A 7 -16.24 14.06 0.49
N ILE A 8 -15.95 12.76 0.39
CA ILE A 8 -14.81 12.18 1.13
C ILE A 8 -13.48 12.61 0.54
N VAL A 9 -13.41 12.81 -0.77
CA VAL A 9 -12.24 13.34 -1.46
C VAL A 9 -11.96 14.77 -1.04
N GLU A 10 -12.97 15.64 -1.03
CA GLU A 10 -12.84 17.02 -0.57
C GLU A 10 -12.36 17.09 0.89
N ASP A 11 -12.89 16.23 1.78
CA ASP A 11 -12.45 16.14 3.16
C ASP A 11 -11.01 15.60 3.26
N ALA A 12 -10.67 14.57 2.48
CA ALA A 12 -9.32 14.03 2.46
C ALA A 12 -8.28 15.10 2.07
N PHE A 13 -8.59 15.97 1.10
CA PHE A 13 -7.67 17.04 0.69
C PHE A 13 -7.48 18.15 1.73
N LYS A 14 -8.36 18.25 2.73
CA LYS A 14 -8.19 19.17 3.87
C LYS A 14 -7.26 18.59 4.95
N LYS A 15 -7.13 17.28 5.02
CA LYS A 15 -6.26 16.58 5.97
C LYS A 15 -4.82 16.55 5.46
N GLU A 16 -3.86 16.48 6.36
CA GLU A 16 -2.43 16.38 6.00
C GLU A 16 -2.03 14.95 5.62
N ASP A 17 -2.74 13.96 6.15
CA ASP A 17 -2.46 12.54 5.91
C ASP A 17 -2.55 12.18 4.44
N ARG A 18 -1.55 11.41 3.97
CA ARG A 18 -1.52 10.92 2.58
C ARG A 18 -2.63 9.91 2.29
N VAL A 19 -2.99 9.10 3.27
CA VAL A 19 -4.04 8.08 3.18
C VAL A 19 -5.08 8.34 4.25
N CYS A 20 -6.32 8.51 3.85
CA CYS A 20 -7.46 8.75 4.75
C CYS A 20 -8.50 7.64 4.58
N SER A 21 -9.02 7.13 5.70
CA SER A 21 -10.08 6.13 5.69
C SER A 21 -11.45 6.77 5.88
N TYR A 22 -12.45 6.24 5.18
CA TYR A 22 -13.85 6.68 5.23
C TYR A 22 -14.78 5.49 5.18
N GLU A 23 -16.03 5.71 5.59
CA GLU A 23 -17.12 4.74 5.44
C GLU A 23 -18.10 5.28 4.40
N VAL A 24 -18.38 4.50 3.37
CA VAL A 24 -19.32 4.84 2.30
C VAL A 24 -20.23 3.64 2.04
N ASP A 25 -21.53 3.85 2.20
CA ASP A 25 -22.55 2.78 2.05
C ASP A 25 -22.25 1.55 2.92
N GLY A 26 -21.78 1.75 4.16
CA GLY A 26 -21.42 0.66 5.09
C GLY A 26 -20.09 -0.06 4.75
N ASN A 27 -19.37 0.39 3.75
CA ASN A 27 -18.07 -0.18 3.38
C ASN A 27 -16.94 0.80 3.69
N LYS A 28 -15.87 0.29 4.29
CA LYS A 28 -14.66 1.07 4.54
C LYS A 28 -13.87 1.21 3.25
N VAL A 29 -13.48 2.44 2.96
CA VAL A 29 -12.67 2.79 1.78
C VAL A 29 -11.52 3.69 2.18
N TYR A 30 -10.46 3.68 1.39
CA TYR A 30 -9.29 4.52 1.60
C TYR A 30 -9.08 5.44 0.41
N VAL A 31 -8.87 6.73 0.70
CA VAL A 31 -8.47 7.73 -0.28
C VAL A 31 -6.99 7.97 -0.15
N LYS A 32 -6.21 7.62 -1.17
CA LYS A 32 -4.76 7.87 -1.23
C LYS A 32 -4.48 9.04 -2.13
N LYS A 33 -3.86 10.08 -1.59
CA LYS A 33 -3.51 11.32 -2.30
C LYS A 33 -2.09 11.25 -2.84
N ARG A 34 -1.85 12.00 -3.93
CA ARG A 34 -0.51 12.25 -4.42
C ARG A 34 0.31 13.00 -3.37
N GLU A 35 1.52 12.55 -3.12
CA GLU A 35 2.44 13.26 -2.25
C GLU A 35 2.84 14.59 -2.92
N LYS A 36 2.86 15.67 -2.13
CA LYS A 36 3.46 16.93 -2.58
C LYS A 36 4.96 16.66 -2.74
N GLN A 37 5.41 16.50 -3.97
CA GLN A 37 6.81 16.20 -4.26
C GLN A 37 7.71 17.20 -3.56
N LYS A 38 8.56 16.72 -2.69
CA LYS A 38 9.72 17.46 -2.20
C LYS A 38 10.79 17.47 -3.32
N LYS A 39 10.53 18.25 -4.38
CA LYS A 39 11.38 18.38 -5.57
C LYS A 39 12.86 18.53 -5.23
N VAL A 40 13.16 19.25 -4.15
CA VAL A 40 14.51 19.53 -3.72
C VAL A 40 15.28 18.26 -3.32
N ARG A 41 14.63 17.29 -2.67
CA ARG A 41 15.29 16.05 -2.24
C ARG A 41 15.70 15.16 -3.41
N HIS A 42 14.85 15.07 -4.44
CA HIS A 42 15.13 14.27 -5.64
C HIS A 42 16.26 14.88 -6.47
N ILE A 43 16.23 16.18 -6.67
CA ILE A 43 17.31 16.91 -7.37
C ILE A 43 18.64 16.71 -6.64
N PHE A 44 18.65 16.80 -5.31
CA PHE A 44 19.84 16.58 -4.51
C PHE A 44 20.37 15.13 -4.63
N GLN A 45 19.50 14.13 -4.60
CA GLN A 45 19.87 12.73 -4.78
C GLN A 45 20.42 12.46 -6.18
N GLU A 46 19.81 13.00 -7.24
CA GLU A 46 20.31 12.88 -8.61
C GLU A 46 21.69 13.52 -8.79
N VAL A 47 21.90 14.69 -8.19
CA VAL A 47 23.22 15.38 -8.21
C VAL A 47 24.27 14.57 -7.46
N LEU A 48 23.92 14.05 -6.27
CA LEU A 48 24.84 13.24 -5.48
C LEU A 48 25.21 11.94 -6.21
N GLN A 49 24.25 11.26 -6.85
CA GLN A 49 24.51 10.06 -7.65
C GLN A 49 25.46 10.33 -8.82
N LYS A 50 25.26 11.45 -9.53
CA LYS A 50 26.15 11.84 -10.64
C LYS A 50 27.58 12.14 -10.17
N ILE A 51 27.74 12.66 -8.96
CA ILE A 51 29.05 12.98 -8.40
C ILE A 51 29.76 11.74 -7.84
N THR A 52 29.04 10.92 -7.05
CA THR A 52 29.63 9.78 -6.34
C THR A 52 29.69 8.51 -7.15
N ARG A 53 28.84 8.37 -8.19
CA ARG A 53 28.62 7.15 -8.99
C ARG A 53 28.28 5.92 -8.14
N GLU A 54 27.78 6.11 -6.91
CA GLU A 54 27.40 5.01 -6.03
C GLU A 54 26.03 4.42 -6.43
N PRO A 55 25.95 3.10 -6.76
CA PRO A 55 24.71 2.46 -7.18
C PRO A 55 23.60 2.48 -6.11
N MET A 56 23.97 2.56 -4.83
CA MET A 56 23.02 2.63 -3.72
C MET A 56 22.27 3.97 -3.63
N LEU A 57 22.76 5.01 -4.32
CA LEU A 57 22.10 6.32 -4.38
C LEU A 57 21.16 6.47 -5.57
N ILE A 58 20.95 5.39 -6.35
CA ILE A 58 19.93 5.39 -7.40
C ILE A 58 18.58 5.61 -6.73
N PRO A 59 17.88 6.73 -7.03
CA PRO A 59 16.55 6.93 -6.48
C PRO A 59 15.67 5.76 -6.96
N SER A 60 15.09 5.02 -6.05
CA SER A 60 14.08 3.99 -6.36
C SER A 60 12.75 4.62 -6.79
N VAL A 61 12.80 5.78 -7.41
CA VAL A 61 11.65 6.62 -7.70
C VAL A 61 11.50 6.76 -9.21
N LEU A 62 10.28 6.53 -9.63
CA LEU A 62 9.74 6.91 -10.93
C LEU A 62 10.33 8.22 -11.42
N SER A 63 10.66 8.29 -12.70
CA SER A 63 11.12 9.53 -13.32
C SER A 63 10.17 10.67 -12.96
N ALA A 64 10.69 11.87 -12.77
CA ALA A 64 9.91 13.06 -12.37
C ALA A 64 8.72 13.38 -13.30
N SER A 65 8.64 12.69 -14.45
CA SER A 65 7.55 12.81 -15.44
C SER A 65 6.40 11.83 -15.22
N GLU A 66 6.58 10.76 -14.43
CA GLU A 66 5.54 9.77 -14.22
C GLU A 66 4.64 10.14 -13.04
N ASN A 67 3.32 9.96 -13.24
CA ASN A 67 2.37 10.19 -12.17
C ASN A 67 2.35 8.98 -11.22
N GLU A 68 2.94 9.15 -10.03
CA GLU A 68 3.02 8.14 -8.98
C GLU A 68 1.66 7.48 -8.67
N ILE A 69 0.59 8.27 -8.62
CA ILE A 69 -0.77 7.80 -8.35
C ILE A 69 -1.26 6.85 -9.44
N LEU A 70 -1.06 7.21 -10.70
CA LEU A 70 -1.45 6.39 -11.84
C LEU A 70 -0.62 5.11 -11.91
N PHE A 71 0.68 5.21 -11.72
CA PHE A 71 1.58 4.06 -11.71
C PHE A 71 1.18 3.05 -10.61
N GLU A 72 1.03 3.53 -9.38
CA GLU A 72 0.68 2.68 -8.24
C GLU A 72 -0.69 2.03 -8.41
N SER A 73 -1.71 2.79 -8.85
CA SER A 73 -3.05 2.24 -9.09
C SER A 73 -3.06 1.19 -10.22
N ASN A 74 -2.28 1.40 -11.28
CA ASN A 74 -2.15 0.44 -12.37
C ASN A 74 -1.44 -0.84 -11.91
N LYS A 75 -0.40 -0.71 -11.07
CA LYS A 75 0.30 -1.86 -10.49
C LYS A 75 -0.62 -2.70 -9.62
N ILE A 76 -1.45 -2.08 -8.77
CA ILE A 76 -2.46 -2.79 -7.97
C ILE A 76 -3.43 -3.55 -8.88
N LYS A 77 -3.96 -2.92 -9.93
CA LYS A 77 -4.86 -3.58 -10.89
C LYS A 77 -4.20 -4.75 -11.63
N GLU A 78 -2.92 -4.64 -11.93
CA GLU A 78 -2.16 -5.71 -12.55
C GLU A 78 -1.99 -6.90 -11.62
N LEU A 79 -1.65 -6.66 -10.35
CA LEU A 79 -1.54 -7.68 -9.32
C LEU A 79 -2.88 -8.39 -9.08
N GLU A 80 -3.98 -7.65 -9.07
CA GLU A 80 -5.33 -8.20 -8.96
C GLU A 80 -5.64 -9.16 -10.11
N LYS A 81 -5.32 -8.79 -11.37
CA LYS A 81 -5.48 -9.65 -12.55
C LYS A 81 -4.67 -10.94 -12.47
N GLN A 82 -3.53 -10.90 -11.78
CA GLN A 82 -2.68 -12.07 -11.55
C GLN A 82 -3.16 -12.94 -10.38
N GLY A 83 -4.33 -12.61 -9.79
CA GLY A 83 -4.92 -13.37 -8.70
C GLY A 83 -4.23 -13.15 -7.35
N ILE A 84 -3.49 -12.04 -7.21
CA ILE A 84 -2.93 -11.63 -5.92
C ILE A 84 -3.99 -10.83 -5.18
N ASN A 85 -4.20 -11.15 -3.90
CA ASN A 85 -5.17 -10.46 -3.07
C ASN A 85 -4.63 -9.06 -2.71
N VAL A 86 -5.16 -8.06 -3.38
CA VAL A 86 -4.83 -6.64 -3.20
C VAL A 86 -6.12 -5.83 -3.07
N PRO A 87 -6.06 -4.57 -2.57
CA PRO A 87 -7.24 -3.70 -2.55
C PRO A 87 -7.81 -3.51 -3.96
N HIS A 88 -9.14 -3.53 -4.08
CA HIS A 88 -9.80 -3.21 -5.33
C HIS A 88 -9.82 -1.69 -5.56
N ILE A 89 -9.42 -1.23 -6.74
CA ILE A 89 -9.42 0.19 -7.11
C ILE A 89 -10.83 0.59 -7.57
N LEU A 90 -11.44 1.49 -6.79
CA LEU A 90 -12.81 1.98 -7.02
C LEU A 90 -12.86 3.20 -7.94
N GLU A 91 -11.91 4.12 -7.77
CA GLU A 91 -11.79 5.33 -8.58
C GLU A 91 -10.31 5.73 -8.66
N VAL A 92 -9.88 6.27 -9.80
CA VAL A 92 -8.52 6.77 -9.98
C VAL A 92 -8.52 8.06 -10.80
N THR A 93 -7.71 9.02 -10.36
CA THR A 93 -7.44 10.29 -11.04
C THR A 93 -5.93 10.58 -10.99
N GLU A 94 -5.48 11.64 -11.61
CA GLU A 94 -4.08 12.08 -11.52
C GLU A 94 -3.65 12.54 -10.12
N LYS A 95 -4.60 12.86 -9.23
CA LYS A 95 -4.35 13.46 -7.91
C LYS A 95 -4.56 12.47 -6.77
N TYR A 96 -5.38 11.44 -6.95
CA TYR A 96 -5.73 10.45 -5.94
C TYR A 96 -6.27 9.18 -6.56
N PHE A 97 -6.29 8.11 -5.79
CA PHE A 97 -7.14 6.97 -6.04
C PHE A 97 -7.88 6.53 -4.78
N ILE A 98 -9.00 5.87 -4.98
CA ILE A 98 -9.83 5.28 -3.92
C ILE A 98 -9.75 3.76 -4.04
N MET A 99 -9.51 3.11 -2.92
CA MET A 99 -9.42 1.65 -2.86
C MET A 99 -10.30 1.09 -1.75
N SER A 100 -10.73 -0.16 -1.92
CA SER A 100 -11.48 -0.89 -0.92
C SER A 100 -10.63 -1.23 0.30
N ASP A 101 -11.29 -1.52 1.41
CA ASP A 101 -10.64 -2.13 2.57
C ASP A 101 -10.23 -3.58 2.25
N THR A 102 -9.11 -4.02 2.79
CA THR A 102 -8.62 -5.41 2.73
C THR A 102 -8.74 -6.14 4.06
N GLY A 103 -9.37 -5.50 5.04
CA GLY A 103 -9.52 -6.01 6.38
C GLY A 103 -8.45 -5.51 7.35
N GLU A 104 -8.38 -6.16 8.49
CA GLU A 104 -7.43 -5.83 9.54
C GLU A 104 -5.98 -6.23 9.21
N SER A 105 -5.02 -5.65 9.94
CA SER A 105 -3.62 -6.04 9.77
C SER A 105 -3.41 -7.50 10.19
N LEU A 106 -2.46 -8.19 9.54
CA LEU A 106 -2.12 -9.57 9.91
C LEU A 106 -1.76 -9.68 11.40
N LYS A 107 -1.09 -8.68 11.95
CA LYS A 107 -0.71 -8.63 13.37
C LYS A 107 -1.94 -8.61 14.28
N ASP A 108 -2.91 -7.73 13.98
CA ASP A 108 -4.12 -7.58 14.78
C ASP A 108 -4.98 -8.83 14.68
N TYR A 109 -5.14 -9.37 13.47
CA TYR A 109 -5.83 -10.64 13.24
C TYR A 109 -5.22 -11.79 14.05
N VAL A 110 -3.90 -11.97 14.01
CA VAL A 110 -3.21 -13.04 14.75
C VAL A 110 -3.38 -12.89 16.24
N ASN A 111 -3.27 -11.65 16.76
CA ASN A 111 -3.47 -11.38 18.19
C ASN A 111 -4.91 -11.69 18.61
N ASP A 112 -5.90 -11.27 17.84
CA ASP A 112 -7.31 -11.57 18.07
C ASP A 112 -7.58 -13.09 18.08
N GLN A 113 -6.96 -13.85 17.16
CA GLN A 113 -7.07 -15.29 17.12
C GLN A 113 -6.45 -15.97 18.36
N ILE A 114 -5.30 -15.46 18.84
CA ILE A 114 -4.65 -15.95 20.08
C ILE A 114 -5.58 -15.72 21.27
N GLU A 115 -6.20 -14.56 21.39
CA GLU A 115 -7.16 -14.24 22.44
C GLU A 115 -8.41 -15.13 22.36
N LYS A 116 -8.99 -15.28 21.18
CA LYS A 116 -10.19 -16.12 20.96
C LYS A 116 -9.96 -17.60 21.29
N GLN A 117 -8.78 -18.11 20.95
CA GLN A 117 -8.42 -19.51 21.25
C GLN A 117 -7.86 -19.69 22.65
N LYS A 118 -7.73 -18.61 23.45
CA LYS A 118 -7.20 -18.61 24.79
C LYS A 118 -5.82 -19.27 24.91
N ILE A 119 -4.97 -19.04 23.94
CA ILE A 119 -3.60 -19.55 23.93
C ILE A 119 -2.79 -18.71 24.91
N ASN A 120 -2.56 -19.25 26.12
CA ASN A 120 -1.88 -18.54 27.20
C ASN A 120 -0.38 -18.86 27.26
N ASP A 121 0.02 -20.03 26.78
CA ASP A 121 1.41 -20.46 26.78
C ASP A 121 2.20 -19.73 25.69
N LYS A 122 3.37 -19.20 26.06
CA LYS A 122 4.20 -18.41 25.13
C LYS A 122 4.71 -19.25 23.97
N TYR A 123 5.09 -20.50 24.20
CA TYR A 123 5.58 -21.37 23.15
C TYR A 123 4.48 -21.70 22.14
N GLU A 124 3.27 -22.01 22.62
CA GLU A 124 2.12 -22.23 21.74
C GLU A 124 1.77 -20.99 20.91
N GLN A 125 1.85 -19.77 21.51
CA GLN A 125 1.68 -18.52 20.79
C GLN A 125 2.72 -18.32 19.67
N ASP A 126 3.97 -18.66 19.95
CA ASP A 126 5.06 -18.51 18.99
C ASP A 126 4.91 -19.49 17.82
N VAL A 127 4.55 -20.74 18.09
CA VAL A 127 4.24 -21.76 17.05
C VAL A 127 3.02 -21.31 16.22
N PHE A 128 2.00 -20.77 16.85
CA PHE A 128 0.82 -20.26 16.15
C PHE A 128 1.16 -19.10 15.20
N LYS A 129 1.98 -18.14 15.68
CA LYS A 129 2.46 -17.02 14.86
C LYS A 129 3.32 -17.48 13.69
N GLU A 130 4.18 -18.47 13.90
CA GLU A 130 5.07 -19.03 12.86
C GLU A 130 4.28 -19.55 11.66
N GLY A 131 3.12 -20.17 11.86
CA GLY A 131 2.25 -20.62 10.79
C GLY A 131 1.75 -19.46 9.90
N TYR A 132 1.50 -18.27 10.46
CA TYR A 132 1.12 -17.08 9.68
C TYR A 132 2.32 -16.44 8.97
N VAL A 133 3.50 -16.46 9.62
CA VAL A 133 4.75 -16.01 8.99
C VAL A 133 5.06 -16.86 7.75
N GLN A 134 4.91 -18.18 7.85
CA GLN A 134 5.13 -19.08 6.70
C GLN A 134 4.17 -18.76 5.55
N ARG A 135 2.89 -18.54 5.82
CA ARG A 135 1.92 -18.11 4.79
C ARG A 135 2.30 -16.78 4.13
N ALA A 136 2.80 -15.82 4.92
CA ALA A 136 3.28 -14.55 4.38
C ALA A 136 4.50 -14.73 3.46
N ILE A 137 5.43 -15.63 3.84
CA ILE A 137 6.59 -16.00 3.01
C ILE A 137 6.13 -16.64 1.70
N ASP A 138 5.18 -17.57 1.73
CA ASP A 138 4.63 -18.22 0.54
C ASP A 138 3.97 -17.21 -0.42
N MET A 139 3.27 -16.21 0.13
CA MET A 139 2.71 -15.09 -0.66
C MET A 139 3.81 -14.24 -1.29
N LEU A 140 4.90 -13.94 -0.57
CA LEU A 140 6.05 -13.20 -1.09
C LEU A 140 6.76 -13.97 -2.20
N ILE A 141 6.93 -15.29 -2.06
CA ILE A 141 7.49 -16.15 -3.09
C ILE A 141 6.60 -16.13 -4.35
N LYS A 142 5.27 -16.23 -4.17
CA LYS A 142 4.33 -16.10 -5.28
C LYS A 142 4.46 -14.76 -5.98
N LEU A 143 4.53 -13.67 -5.22
CA LEU A 143 4.70 -12.32 -5.75
C LEU A 143 6.02 -12.18 -6.53
N HIS A 144 7.11 -12.73 -5.99
CA HIS A 144 8.42 -12.73 -6.65
C HIS A 144 8.38 -13.48 -7.98
N ASN A 145 7.77 -14.66 -8.00
CA ASN A 145 7.67 -15.50 -9.20
C ASN A 145 6.81 -14.85 -10.31
N THR A 146 5.94 -13.90 -9.98
CA THR A 146 5.18 -13.11 -10.97
C THR A 146 5.98 -11.94 -11.56
N GLY A 147 7.24 -11.76 -11.16
CA GLY A 147 8.10 -10.66 -11.61
C GLY A 147 7.74 -9.30 -11.03
N ASN A 148 6.91 -9.25 -10.01
CA ASN A 148 6.41 -8.02 -9.41
C ASN A 148 7.16 -7.60 -8.12
N ALA A 149 8.13 -8.40 -7.69
CA ALA A 149 9.01 -8.04 -6.58
C ALA A 149 10.22 -7.27 -7.11
N GLN A 150 10.13 -5.95 -7.09
CA GLN A 150 11.26 -5.03 -7.25
C GLN A 150 11.36 -4.17 -6.00
#